data_7c38d4b189846b4694840338c1c150ed
#
_entry.id   7c38d4b189846b4694840338c1c150ed
#
_cell.length_a   1.000
_cell.length_b   1.000
_cell.length_c   1.000
_cell.angle_alpha   90.00
_cell.angle_beta   90.00
_cell.angle_gamma   90.00
#
_symmetry.space_group_name_H-M   'P 1'
#
loop_
_entity.id
_entity.type
_entity.pdbx_description
1 polymer ?
#
loop_
_entity_poly.entity_id
_entity_poly.type
_entity_poly.pdbx_seq_one_letter_code
_entity_poly.pdbx_strand_id
1 'polypeptide(L)'
;TTGLLSLREGCPHQVWCTDMVHQDLTTGFPLFNMLSHWHGGLDWRRIDLEHGFVVDACPALRFTPIPLRSAAPPYSPHRHDPHPGDNLGLLVEDRVNGGRLFYAPGLGQVDGALLEWMDRADCLLVDGTLWRDDEMIHAGCGTKLGSEMGHLPQSGAGGMLEVLGRLPRQRKVLIHINNTNPILDEESPERAELKARGVEVAWDGMSIEL
;
A
#
# COMPACT_ATOMS: atom_id res chain seq x y z
N THR A 1 -12.21 -0.11 2.79
CA THR A 1 -13.32 -0.84 3.48
C THR A 1 -14.67 -0.14 3.32
N THR A 2 -14.75 1.19 3.55
CA THR A 2 -16.02 1.93 3.38
C THR A 2 -16.59 1.87 1.97
N GLY A 3 -15.76 1.76 0.93
CA GLY A 3 -16.20 1.57 -0.45
C GLY A 3 -17.05 0.31 -0.66
N LEU A 4 -16.79 -0.76 0.09
CA LEU A 4 -17.60 -1.98 0.04
C LEU A 4 -19.04 -1.74 0.52
N LEU A 5 -19.25 -0.82 1.48
CA LEU A 5 -20.60 -0.44 1.90
C LEU A 5 -21.38 0.24 0.77
N SER A 6 -20.71 1.02 -0.06
CA SER A 6 -21.32 1.66 -1.23
C SER A 6 -21.68 0.66 -2.33
N LEU A 7 -20.99 -0.49 -2.36
CA LEU A 7 -21.21 -1.57 -3.33
C LEU A 7 -22.16 -2.68 -2.80
N ARG A 8 -22.73 -2.54 -1.60
CA ARG A 8 -23.51 -3.56 -0.91
C ARG A 8 -24.62 -4.21 -1.72
N GLU A 9 -25.28 -3.43 -2.59
CA GLU A 9 -26.40 -3.93 -3.42
C GLU A 9 -25.92 -4.94 -4.49
N GLY A 10 -24.60 -4.96 -4.77
CA GLY A 10 -23.98 -5.91 -5.70
C GLY A 10 -23.42 -7.17 -5.04
N CYS A 11 -23.67 -7.39 -3.73
CA CYS A 11 -23.21 -8.61 -3.04
C CYS A 11 -23.78 -9.89 -3.71
N PRO A 12 -23.08 -11.04 -3.58
CA PRO A 12 -21.86 -11.24 -2.79
C PRO A 12 -20.60 -10.71 -3.48
N HIS A 13 -19.63 -10.26 -2.66
CA HIS A 13 -18.27 -9.90 -3.14
C HIS A 13 -17.23 -10.83 -2.54
N GLN A 14 -16.24 -11.23 -3.32
CA GLN A 14 -15.08 -11.93 -2.81
C GLN A 14 -14.09 -10.92 -2.20
N VAL A 15 -13.65 -11.21 -0.97
CA VAL A 15 -12.65 -10.40 -0.25
C VAL A 15 -11.46 -11.27 0.09
N TRP A 16 -10.34 -10.96 -0.55
CA TRP A 16 -9.07 -11.64 -0.35
C TRP A 16 -8.29 -10.90 0.74
N CYS A 17 -8.13 -11.50 1.90
CA CYS A 17 -7.39 -10.90 3.02
C CYS A 17 -6.81 -11.95 3.97
N THR A 18 -5.84 -11.53 4.78
CA THR A 18 -5.22 -12.34 5.84
C THR A 18 -6.19 -12.57 6.98
N ASP A 19 -5.83 -13.50 7.88
CA ASP A 19 -6.57 -13.74 9.14
C ASP A 19 -6.66 -12.45 9.98
N MET A 20 -5.57 -11.65 10.03
CA MET A 20 -5.52 -10.40 10.80
C MET A 20 -6.53 -9.38 10.28
N VAL A 21 -6.52 -9.14 8.97
CA VAL A 21 -7.49 -8.22 8.34
C VAL A 21 -8.92 -8.74 8.45
N HIS A 22 -9.13 -10.06 8.32
CA HIS A 22 -10.46 -10.64 8.53
C HIS A 22 -10.94 -10.44 9.96
N GLN A 23 -10.07 -10.61 10.96
CA GLN A 23 -10.40 -10.33 12.36
C GLN A 23 -10.77 -8.86 12.57
N ASP A 24 -9.99 -7.93 12.02
CA ASP A 24 -10.29 -6.50 12.06
C ASP A 24 -11.68 -6.18 11.50
N LEU A 25 -12.02 -6.81 10.36
CA LEU A 25 -13.27 -6.57 9.64
C LEU A 25 -14.47 -7.37 10.17
N THR A 26 -14.27 -8.20 11.18
CA THR A 26 -15.34 -8.92 11.89
C THR A 26 -15.54 -8.43 13.32
N THR A 27 -14.54 -7.78 13.92
CA THR A 27 -14.56 -7.33 15.33
C THR A 27 -14.46 -5.82 15.47
N GLY A 28 -13.32 -5.22 15.14
CA GLY A 28 -13.06 -3.79 15.34
C GLY A 28 -13.87 -2.89 14.39
N PHE A 29 -14.01 -3.29 13.14
CA PHE A 29 -14.89 -2.69 12.14
C PHE A 29 -15.71 -3.80 11.48
N PRO A 30 -16.87 -4.21 12.02
CA PRO A 30 -17.55 -5.46 11.67
C PRO A 30 -18.25 -5.41 10.30
N LEU A 31 -17.47 -5.17 9.24
CA LEU A 31 -17.93 -5.03 7.87
C LEU A 31 -18.57 -6.32 7.33
N PHE A 32 -17.95 -7.48 7.61
CA PHE A 32 -18.49 -8.78 7.22
C PHE A 32 -19.87 -9.03 7.83
N ASN A 33 -20.04 -8.73 9.11
CA ASN A 33 -21.31 -8.91 9.81
C ASN A 33 -22.38 -7.96 9.25
N MET A 34 -22.00 -6.71 8.98
CA MET A 34 -22.92 -5.71 8.43
C MET A 34 -23.39 -6.11 7.04
N LEU A 35 -22.47 -6.50 6.14
CA LEU A 35 -22.78 -6.84 4.76
C LEU A 35 -23.47 -8.20 4.61
N SER A 36 -23.46 -9.07 5.64
CA SER A 36 -24.20 -10.34 5.61
C SER A 36 -25.71 -10.17 5.43
N HIS A 37 -26.25 -8.97 5.66
CA HIS A 37 -27.65 -8.62 5.43
C HIS A 37 -28.00 -8.39 3.96
N TRP A 38 -27.01 -8.36 3.05
CA TRP A 38 -27.20 -8.18 1.60
C TRP A 38 -26.72 -9.42 0.84
N HIS A 39 -27.67 -10.16 0.23
CA HIS A 39 -27.47 -11.22 -0.79
C HIS A 39 -26.19 -12.08 -0.64
N GLY A 40 -25.89 -12.57 0.55
CA GLY A 40 -24.74 -13.43 0.82
C GLY A 40 -23.47 -12.69 1.25
N GLY A 41 -23.51 -11.36 1.31
CA GLY A 41 -22.47 -10.55 1.95
C GLY A 41 -21.08 -10.64 1.32
N LEU A 42 -20.07 -10.86 2.16
CA LEU A 42 -18.68 -10.99 1.74
C LEU A 42 -18.22 -12.46 1.85
N ASP A 43 -17.72 -13.00 0.75
CA ASP A 43 -17.09 -14.31 0.68
C ASP A 43 -15.60 -14.16 0.95
N TRP A 44 -15.17 -14.56 2.13
CA TRP A 44 -13.76 -14.45 2.53
C TRP A 44 -12.90 -15.49 1.83
N ARG A 45 -11.91 -15.01 1.11
CA ARG A 45 -10.83 -15.79 0.51
C ARG A 45 -9.55 -15.52 1.29
N ARG A 46 -9.18 -16.46 2.13
CA ARG A 46 -7.95 -16.38 2.91
C ARG A 46 -6.73 -16.33 1.99
N ILE A 47 -5.81 -15.43 2.30
CA ILE A 47 -4.49 -15.36 1.67
C ILE A 47 -3.40 -15.59 2.72
N ASP A 48 -2.37 -16.34 2.34
CA ASP A 48 -1.21 -16.62 3.18
C ASP A 48 -0.03 -15.76 2.71
N LEU A 49 0.72 -15.21 3.68
CA LEU A 49 1.87 -14.35 3.39
C LEU A 49 2.91 -15.08 2.54
N GLU A 50 3.50 -14.38 1.57
CA GLU A 50 4.54 -14.88 0.67
C GLU A 50 4.11 -16.06 -0.23
N HIS A 51 2.85 -16.46 -0.17
CA HIS A 51 2.29 -17.48 -1.05
C HIS A 51 1.41 -16.85 -2.14
N GLY A 52 1.80 -17.09 -3.38
CA GLY A 52 1.10 -16.53 -4.52
C GLY A 52 -0.27 -17.18 -4.76
N PHE A 53 -1.27 -16.36 -5.08
CA PHE A 53 -2.61 -16.80 -5.47
C PHE A 53 -3.04 -16.16 -6.79
N VAL A 54 -4.12 -16.67 -7.35
CA VAL A 54 -4.74 -16.19 -8.59
C VAL A 54 -6.20 -15.91 -8.31
N VAL A 55 -6.71 -14.82 -8.86
CA VAL A 55 -8.12 -14.46 -8.80
C VAL A 55 -8.80 -14.86 -10.12
N ASP A 56 -9.93 -15.57 -10.04
CA ASP A 56 -10.61 -16.11 -11.23
C ASP A 56 -10.98 -15.04 -12.27
N ALA A 57 -11.27 -13.82 -11.81
CA ALA A 57 -11.59 -12.69 -12.68
C ALA A 57 -10.40 -12.18 -13.50
N CYS A 58 -9.16 -12.49 -13.09
CA CYS A 58 -7.94 -12.10 -13.77
C CYS A 58 -6.89 -13.24 -13.75
N PRO A 59 -7.13 -14.36 -14.44
CA PRO A 59 -6.31 -15.58 -14.34
C PRO A 59 -4.90 -15.42 -14.89
N ALA A 60 -4.65 -14.38 -15.67
CA ALA A 60 -3.32 -14.03 -16.16
C ALA A 60 -2.42 -13.44 -15.07
N LEU A 61 -3.00 -12.91 -13.98
CA LEU A 61 -2.25 -12.28 -12.92
C LEU A 61 -2.07 -13.21 -11.72
N ARG A 62 -0.86 -13.23 -11.18
CA ARG A 62 -0.54 -13.85 -9.90
C ARG A 62 -0.23 -12.77 -8.89
N PHE A 63 -0.84 -12.88 -7.72
CA PHE A 63 -0.65 -11.95 -6.61
C PHE A 63 0.13 -12.65 -5.49
N THR A 64 1.21 -12.04 -5.02
CA THR A 64 1.95 -12.54 -3.85
C THR A 64 1.89 -11.48 -2.75
N PRO A 65 1.22 -11.77 -1.62
CA PRO A 65 1.11 -10.84 -0.50
C PRO A 65 2.41 -10.82 0.29
N ILE A 66 2.97 -9.63 0.46
CA ILE A 66 4.24 -9.41 1.17
C ILE A 66 3.93 -8.67 2.48
N PRO A 67 4.37 -9.17 3.65
CA PRO A 67 4.13 -8.48 4.91
C PRO A 67 4.85 -7.14 4.94
N LEU A 68 4.14 -6.09 5.32
CA LEU A 68 4.70 -4.76 5.52
C LEU A 68 4.75 -4.43 7.01
N ARG A 69 5.82 -3.74 7.42
CA ARG A 69 5.91 -3.15 8.76
C ARG A 69 5.28 -1.78 8.75
N SER A 70 4.07 -1.70 9.27
CA SER A 70 3.31 -0.48 9.44
C SER A 70 2.33 -0.63 10.60
N ALA A 71 1.69 0.46 11.03
CA ALA A 71 0.71 0.41 12.10
C ALA A 71 -0.61 -0.20 11.59
N ALA A 72 -1.23 -1.10 12.37
CA ALA A 72 -2.58 -1.56 12.12
C ALA A 72 -3.58 -0.38 12.16
N PRO A 73 -4.76 -0.46 11.53
CA PRO A 73 -5.72 0.62 11.53
C PRO A 73 -6.23 0.95 12.95
N PRO A 74 -6.72 2.19 13.20
CA PRO A 74 -7.16 2.61 14.54
C PRO A 74 -8.24 1.73 15.17
N TYR A 75 -9.06 1.07 14.37
CA TYR A 75 -10.14 0.18 14.83
C TYR A 75 -9.67 -1.26 15.06
N SER A 76 -8.42 -1.59 14.70
CA SER A 76 -7.88 -2.93 14.90
C SER A 76 -7.71 -3.23 16.39
N PRO A 77 -8.12 -4.42 16.86
CA PRO A 77 -7.79 -4.86 18.22
C PRO A 77 -6.27 -5.02 18.43
N HIS A 78 -5.49 -5.09 17.34
CA HIS A 78 -4.04 -5.21 17.34
C HIS A 78 -3.32 -3.87 17.12
N ARG A 79 -4.01 -2.73 17.25
CA ARG A 79 -3.42 -1.40 17.00
C ARG A 79 -2.08 -1.17 17.71
N HIS A 80 -1.94 -1.67 18.93
CA HIS A 80 -0.75 -1.50 19.77
C HIS A 80 0.13 -2.76 19.86
N ASP A 81 -0.22 -3.80 19.13
CA ASP A 81 0.50 -5.08 19.04
C ASP A 81 0.41 -5.58 17.58
N PRO A 82 1.14 -4.93 16.65
CA PRO A 82 1.01 -5.23 15.24
C PRO A 82 1.58 -6.63 14.91
N HIS A 83 0.84 -7.33 14.05
CA HIS A 83 1.18 -8.67 13.60
C HIS A 83 1.54 -8.71 12.12
N PRO A 84 2.35 -9.67 11.68
CA PRO A 84 2.49 -9.95 10.25
C PRO A 84 1.13 -10.22 9.61
N GLY A 85 0.81 -9.46 8.54
CA GLY A 85 -0.47 -9.59 7.85
C GLY A 85 -1.49 -8.51 8.18
N ASP A 86 -1.23 -7.62 9.16
CA ASP A 86 -2.04 -6.40 9.38
C ASP A 86 -1.94 -5.44 8.19
N ASN A 87 -0.76 -5.36 7.59
CA ASN A 87 -0.49 -4.54 6.41
C ASN A 87 0.25 -5.36 5.34
N LEU A 88 -0.13 -5.16 4.09
CA LEU A 88 0.40 -5.91 2.97
C LEU A 88 0.86 -5.01 1.83
N GLY A 89 1.98 -5.38 1.22
CA GLY A 89 2.26 -5.09 -0.17
C GLY A 89 1.83 -6.27 -1.06
N LEU A 90 1.76 -6.03 -2.34
CA LEU A 90 1.49 -7.07 -3.34
C LEU A 90 2.59 -7.05 -4.39
N LEU A 91 3.21 -8.20 -4.64
CA LEU A 91 3.91 -8.42 -5.91
C LEU A 91 2.91 -9.01 -6.89
N VAL A 92 2.60 -8.27 -7.95
CA VAL A 92 1.69 -8.69 -9.03
C VAL A 92 2.55 -9.08 -10.23
N GLU A 93 2.39 -10.30 -10.70
CA GLU A 93 3.11 -10.84 -11.85
C GLU A 93 2.13 -11.16 -12.99
N ASP A 94 2.37 -10.60 -14.16
CA ASP A 94 1.70 -11.03 -15.38
C ASP A 94 2.33 -12.35 -15.87
N ARG A 95 1.55 -13.41 -15.84
CA ARG A 95 2.00 -14.77 -16.22
C ARG A 95 2.15 -14.95 -17.72
N VAL A 96 1.74 -13.98 -18.54
CA VAL A 96 1.82 -14.02 -20.00
C VAL A 96 3.14 -13.42 -20.48
N ASN A 97 3.48 -12.21 -20.00
CA ASN A 97 4.68 -11.50 -20.42
C ASN A 97 5.81 -11.48 -19.36
N GLY A 98 5.50 -11.89 -18.12
CA GLY A 98 6.46 -11.92 -17.00
C GLY A 98 6.69 -10.57 -16.32
N GLY A 99 5.98 -9.51 -16.71
CA GLY A 99 6.07 -8.18 -16.09
C GLY A 99 5.63 -8.20 -14.63
N ARG A 100 6.30 -7.45 -13.77
CA ARG A 100 6.10 -7.47 -12.32
C ARG A 100 5.92 -6.07 -11.75
N LEU A 101 4.86 -5.91 -10.98
CA LEU A 101 4.55 -4.71 -10.24
C LEU A 101 4.62 -4.98 -8.73
N PHE A 102 5.35 -4.16 -7.99
CA PHE A 102 5.28 -4.14 -6.53
C PHE A 102 4.39 -2.97 -6.09
N TYR A 103 3.36 -3.25 -5.30
CA TYR A 103 2.37 -2.29 -4.81
C TYR A 103 2.38 -2.24 -3.29
N ALA A 104 2.74 -1.10 -2.70
CA ALA A 104 2.79 -0.88 -1.26
C ALA A 104 2.39 0.57 -0.91
N PRO A 105 1.09 0.89 -0.81
CA PRO A 105 0.60 2.26 -0.60
C PRO A 105 0.79 2.78 0.83
N GLY A 106 1.00 1.89 1.80
CA GLY A 106 1.27 2.25 3.20
C GLY A 106 2.48 1.46 3.69
N LEU A 107 3.61 2.13 3.87
CA LEU A 107 4.89 1.50 4.15
C LEU A 107 5.67 2.28 5.20
N GLY A 108 5.78 1.72 6.41
CA GLY A 108 6.46 2.39 7.53
C GLY A 108 7.96 2.10 7.60
N GLN A 109 8.41 0.96 7.12
CA GLN A 109 9.82 0.56 7.20
C GLN A 109 10.19 -0.40 6.06
N VAL A 110 11.39 -0.25 5.52
CA VAL A 110 11.97 -1.18 4.54
C VAL A 110 13.18 -1.88 5.17
N ASP A 111 13.09 -3.18 5.36
CA ASP A 111 14.21 -4.04 5.74
C ASP A 111 14.83 -4.75 4.52
N GLY A 112 15.86 -5.57 4.78
CA GLY A 112 16.56 -6.29 3.70
C GLY A 112 15.65 -7.26 2.94
N ALA A 113 14.76 -7.97 3.63
CA ALA A 113 13.84 -8.91 3.02
C ALA A 113 12.82 -8.21 2.10
N LEU A 114 12.27 -7.08 2.55
CA LEU A 114 11.36 -6.28 1.74
C LEU A 114 12.07 -5.69 0.52
N LEU A 115 13.31 -5.22 0.70
CA LEU A 115 14.12 -4.71 -0.42
C LEU A 115 14.36 -5.78 -1.50
N GLU A 116 14.58 -7.04 -1.11
CA GLU A 116 14.68 -8.15 -2.05
C GLU A 116 13.39 -8.38 -2.83
N TRP A 117 12.22 -8.23 -2.20
CA TRP A 117 10.93 -8.31 -2.89
C TRP A 117 10.75 -7.14 -3.87
N MET A 118 11.13 -5.92 -3.45
CA MET A 118 11.09 -4.74 -4.33
C MET A 118 12.03 -4.90 -5.55
N ASP A 119 13.22 -5.49 -5.37
CA ASP A 119 14.18 -5.70 -6.47
C ASP A 119 13.70 -6.70 -7.54
N ARG A 120 12.73 -7.55 -7.22
CA ARG A 120 12.12 -8.49 -8.19
C ARG A 120 11.15 -7.83 -9.16
N ALA A 121 10.68 -6.62 -8.85
CA ALA A 121 9.70 -5.92 -9.66
C ALA A 121 10.35 -5.11 -10.79
N ASP A 122 9.61 -4.87 -11.85
CA ASP A 122 9.97 -3.97 -12.94
C ASP A 122 9.48 -2.53 -12.62
N CYS A 123 8.36 -2.43 -11.91
CA CYS A 123 7.79 -1.16 -11.45
C CYS A 123 7.40 -1.23 -9.97
N LEU A 124 7.64 -0.12 -9.27
CA LEU A 124 7.31 0.06 -7.88
C LEU A 124 6.24 1.15 -7.75
N LEU A 125 5.07 0.80 -7.20
CA LEU A 125 4.05 1.73 -6.73
C LEU A 125 4.13 1.76 -5.20
N VAL A 126 4.81 2.75 -4.65
CA VAL A 126 5.14 2.78 -3.21
C VAL A 126 4.65 4.05 -2.54
N ASP A 127 4.61 3.99 -1.22
CA ASP A 127 4.11 5.04 -0.34
C ASP A 127 4.81 6.39 -0.61
N GLY A 128 4.01 7.37 -0.96
CA GLY A 128 4.39 8.76 -1.19
C GLY A 128 3.72 9.73 -0.22
N THR A 129 3.22 9.25 0.93
CA THR A 129 2.34 10.01 1.81
C THR A 129 2.94 11.33 2.24
N LEU A 130 4.15 11.35 2.79
CA LEU A 130 4.77 12.54 3.38
C LEU A 130 6.19 12.75 2.85
N TRP A 131 6.53 14.00 2.54
CA TRP A 131 7.90 14.36 2.19
C TRP A 131 8.82 14.31 3.41
N ARG A 132 8.36 14.87 4.54
CA ARG A 132 9.09 14.92 5.81
C ARG A 132 8.30 14.21 6.90
N ASP A 133 9.01 13.67 7.87
CA ASP A 133 8.39 12.97 9.00
C ASP A 133 7.48 13.88 9.85
N ASP A 134 7.85 15.14 10.01
CA ASP A 134 7.13 16.17 10.78
C ASP A 134 6.17 17.03 9.93
N GLU A 135 5.87 16.65 8.70
CA GLU A 135 5.10 17.43 7.73
C GLU A 135 3.71 17.83 8.26
N MET A 136 2.99 16.90 8.91
CA MET A 136 1.67 17.19 9.47
C MET A 136 1.70 18.23 10.57
N ILE A 137 2.77 18.25 11.37
CA ILE A 137 2.99 19.22 12.45
C ILE A 137 3.25 20.59 11.84
N HIS A 138 4.15 20.67 10.85
CA HIS A 138 4.43 21.94 10.16
C HIS A 138 3.24 22.52 9.42
N ALA A 139 2.41 21.66 8.83
CA ALA A 139 1.19 22.07 8.15
C ALA A 139 0.05 22.47 9.11
N GLY A 140 0.23 22.29 10.43
CA GLY A 140 -0.83 22.54 11.41
C GLY A 140 -2.03 21.59 11.30
N CYS A 141 -1.86 20.45 10.63
CA CYS A 141 -2.91 19.46 10.37
C CYS A 141 -2.92 18.28 11.34
N GLY A 142 -1.90 18.18 12.20
CA GLY A 142 -1.78 17.08 13.15
C GLY A 142 -0.64 17.29 14.14
N THR A 143 -0.52 16.35 15.09
CA THR A 143 0.51 16.36 16.15
C THR A 143 1.44 15.14 16.06
N LYS A 144 1.19 14.23 15.11
CA LYS A 144 1.94 12.99 14.96
C LYS A 144 2.97 13.10 13.84
N LEU A 145 4.06 12.38 14.02
CA LEU A 145 5.04 12.14 12.97
C LEU A 145 4.48 11.13 11.93
N GLY A 146 4.97 11.17 10.71
CA GLY A 146 4.63 10.21 9.66
C GLY A 146 4.97 8.78 10.07
N SER A 147 6.13 8.58 10.68
CA SER A 147 6.58 7.29 11.22
C SER A 147 5.64 6.73 12.30
N GLU A 148 5.05 7.58 13.15
CA GLU A 148 4.03 7.18 14.15
C GLU A 148 2.70 6.78 13.49
N MET A 149 2.45 7.27 12.28
CA MET A 149 1.27 6.92 11.48
C MET A 149 1.48 5.69 10.58
N GLY A 150 2.72 5.17 10.51
CA GLY A 150 3.07 4.01 9.73
C GLY A 150 3.51 4.32 8.31
N HIS A 151 4.00 5.55 8.05
CA HIS A 151 4.51 6.00 6.75
C HIS A 151 5.99 6.35 6.83
N LEU A 152 6.79 5.81 5.91
CA LEU A 152 8.18 6.19 5.73
C LEU A 152 8.26 7.53 4.98
N PRO A 153 8.86 8.58 5.56
CA PRO A 153 9.01 9.84 4.85
C PRO A 153 9.88 9.67 3.61
N GLN A 154 9.66 10.50 2.60
CA GLN A 154 10.42 10.41 1.35
C GLN A 154 11.84 10.93 1.50
N SER A 155 12.01 12.04 2.19
CA SER A 155 13.31 12.69 2.40
C SER A 155 13.97 12.30 3.71
N GLY A 156 15.21 12.71 3.88
CA GLY A 156 16.01 12.47 5.09
C GLY A 156 16.74 11.12 5.08
N ALA A 157 17.55 10.92 6.11
CA ALA A 157 18.34 9.70 6.27
C ALA A 157 17.44 8.47 6.47
N GLY A 158 17.65 7.43 5.68
CA GLY A 158 16.84 6.22 5.70
C GLY A 158 15.46 6.37 5.07
N GLY A 159 15.13 7.52 4.48
CA GLY A 159 13.86 7.78 3.82
C GLY A 159 13.68 7.00 2.50
N MET A 160 12.46 7.07 1.95
CA MET A 160 12.08 6.32 0.74
C MET A 160 13.00 6.60 -0.44
N LEU A 161 13.50 7.84 -0.63
CA LEU A 161 14.40 8.18 -1.73
C LEU A 161 15.76 7.49 -1.62
N GLU A 162 16.26 7.25 -0.41
CA GLU A 162 17.47 6.44 -0.22
C GLU A 162 17.21 4.96 -0.52
N VAL A 163 16.06 4.43 -0.14
CA VAL A 163 15.65 3.06 -0.47
C VAL A 163 15.55 2.89 -1.98
N LEU A 164 14.84 3.79 -2.66
CA LEU A 164 14.66 3.75 -4.11
C LEU A 164 15.97 3.94 -4.88
N GLY A 165 16.94 4.66 -4.29
CA GLY A 165 18.28 4.81 -4.85
C GLY A 165 19.09 3.50 -4.93
N ARG A 166 18.74 2.48 -4.12
CA ARG A 166 19.34 1.14 -4.16
C ARG A 166 18.76 0.26 -5.27
N LEU A 167 17.70 0.71 -5.92
CA LEU A 167 16.93 -0.03 -6.93
C LEU A 167 17.01 0.69 -8.29
N PRO A 168 18.19 0.69 -8.97
CA PRO A 168 18.41 1.53 -10.16
C PRO A 168 17.64 1.08 -11.40
N ARG A 169 17.19 -0.18 -11.47
CA ARG A 169 16.54 -0.76 -12.66
C ARG A 169 15.04 -0.52 -12.72
N GLN A 170 14.39 -0.37 -11.58
CA GLN A 170 12.94 -0.32 -11.43
C GLN A 170 12.41 1.06 -11.86
N ARG A 171 11.26 1.07 -12.53
CA ARG A 171 10.42 2.26 -12.62
C ARG A 171 9.85 2.55 -11.24
N LYS A 172 9.89 3.79 -10.78
CA LYS A 172 9.55 4.20 -9.42
C LYS A 172 8.45 5.24 -9.46
N VAL A 173 7.31 4.93 -8.85
CA VAL A 173 6.14 5.79 -8.82
C VAL A 173 5.63 5.93 -7.40
N LEU A 174 5.57 7.15 -6.89
CA LEU A 174 4.98 7.46 -5.60
C LEU A 174 3.46 7.56 -5.73
N ILE A 175 2.76 6.89 -4.83
CA ILE A 175 1.31 6.85 -4.71
C ILE A 175 0.88 7.21 -3.29
N HIS A 176 -0.43 7.29 -3.00
CA HIS A 176 -0.96 7.56 -1.65
C HIS A 176 -0.42 8.87 -1.06
N ILE A 177 -0.48 9.95 -1.83
CA ILE A 177 0.13 11.23 -1.49
C ILE A 177 -0.81 12.05 -0.62
N ASN A 178 -0.33 12.55 0.53
CA ASN A 178 -1.12 13.41 1.40
C ASN A 178 -1.23 14.84 0.83
N ASN A 179 -2.34 15.52 1.11
CA ASN A 179 -2.60 16.89 0.62
C ASN A 179 -1.58 17.93 1.14
N THR A 180 -0.85 17.63 2.20
CA THR A 180 0.21 18.50 2.73
C THR A 180 1.54 18.34 2.02
N ASN A 181 1.69 17.26 1.23
CA ASN A 181 2.96 16.93 0.61
C ASN A 181 3.32 17.91 -0.51
N PRO A 182 4.48 18.58 -0.44
CA PRO A 182 4.89 19.58 -1.43
C PRO A 182 5.06 19.01 -2.85
N ILE A 183 5.22 17.68 -3.00
CA ILE A 183 5.34 17.07 -4.33
C ILE A 183 4.08 17.17 -5.20
N LEU A 184 2.94 17.55 -4.63
CA LEU A 184 1.72 17.84 -5.40
C LEU A 184 1.84 19.10 -6.24
N ASP A 185 2.67 20.05 -5.82
CA ASP A 185 3.04 21.20 -6.61
C ASP A 185 4.13 20.81 -7.62
N GLU A 186 3.82 20.85 -8.91
CA GLU A 186 4.73 20.45 -9.98
C GLU A 186 5.97 21.37 -10.10
N GLU A 187 5.89 22.59 -9.56
CA GLU A 187 6.96 23.58 -9.57
C GLU A 187 7.80 23.56 -8.28
N SER A 188 7.45 22.70 -7.30
CA SER A 188 8.16 22.61 -6.03
C SER A 188 9.60 22.10 -6.20
N PRO A 189 10.53 22.52 -5.32
CA PRO A 189 11.88 21.96 -5.27
C PRO A 189 11.89 20.45 -5.03
N GLU A 190 10.95 19.95 -4.24
CA GLU A 190 10.76 18.55 -3.93
C GLU A 190 10.37 17.75 -5.18
N ARG A 191 9.47 18.31 -6.00
CA ARG A 191 9.11 17.69 -7.28
C ARG A 191 10.30 17.66 -8.24
N ALA A 192 11.10 18.72 -8.27
CA ALA A 192 12.32 18.77 -9.06
C ALA A 192 13.37 17.74 -8.60
N GLU A 193 13.48 17.51 -7.28
CA GLU A 193 14.35 16.47 -6.73
C GLU A 193 13.90 15.07 -7.14
N LEU A 194 12.59 14.75 -7.09
CA LEU A 194 12.05 13.48 -7.57
C LEU A 194 12.42 13.24 -9.04
N LYS A 195 12.20 14.24 -9.88
CA LYS A 195 12.52 14.18 -11.30
C LYS A 195 14.02 13.92 -11.54
N ALA A 196 14.90 14.58 -10.78
CA ALA A 196 16.34 14.38 -10.90
C ALA A 196 16.78 12.96 -10.48
N ARG A 197 16.01 12.30 -9.60
CA ARG A 197 16.25 10.92 -9.14
C ARG A 197 15.51 9.87 -9.98
N GLY A 198 14.76 10.27 -11.01
CA GLY A 198 13.98 9.37 -11.84
C GLY A 198 12.80 8.72 -11.09
N VAL A 199 12.21 9.46 -10.14
CA VAL A 199 11.03 9.04 -9.38
C VAL A 199 9.82 9.85 -9.88
N GLU A 200 8.77 9.12 -10.25
CA GLU A 200 7.52 9.69 -10.74
C GLU A 200 6.51 9.87 -9.60
N VAL A 201 5.56 10.76 -9.80
CA VAL A 201 4.39 10.93 -8.93
C VAL A 201 3.16 10.52 -9.71
N ALA A 202 2.36 9.61 -9.15
CA ALA A 202 1.15 9.12 -9.80
C ALA A 202 0.06 10.21 -9.89
N TRP A 203 -0.81 10.06 -10.87
CA TRP A 203 -2.03 10.85 -11.03
C TRP A 203 -3.19 9.94 -11.43
N ASP A 204 -4.42 10.41 -11.21
CA ASP A 204 -5.63 9.67 -11.58
C ASP A 204 -5.70 9.44 -13.10
N GLY A 205 -5.84 8.19 -13.50
CA GLY A 205 -5.83 7.80 -14.91
C GLY A 205 -4.45 7.51 -15.49
N MET A 206 -3.38 7.49 -14.68
CA MET A 206 -2.05 7.09 -15.12
C MET A 206 -2.04 5.64 -15.65
N SER A 207 -1.56 5.44 -16.87
CA SER A 207 -1.32 4.10 -17.43
C SER A 207 0.13 3.68 -17.25
N ILE A 208 0.34 2.43 -16.82
CA ILE A 208 1.67 1.84 -16.63
C ILE A 208 1.73 0.55 -17.45
N GLU A 209 2.65 0.52 -18.41
CA GLU A 209 2.97 -0.69 -19.19
C GLU A 209 4.25 -1.31 -18.62
N LEU A 210 4.26 -2.66 -18.50
CA LEU A 210 5.35 -3.48 -17.97
C LEU A 210 5.86 -4.49 -18.98
#